data_6cc15d76b2b830aa894f0242615edb5b
#
_entry.id   6cc15d76b2b830aa894f0242615edb5b
#
_cell.length_a   1.000
_cell.length_b   1.000
_cell.length_c   1.000
_cell.angle_alpha   90.00
_cell.angle_beta   90.00
_cell.angle_gamma   90.00
#
_symmetry.space_group_name_H-M   'P 1'
#
loop_
_entity.id
_entity.type
_entity.pdbx_description
1 polymer ?
#
loop_
_entity_poly.entity_id
_entity_poly.type
_entity_poly.pdbx_seq_one_letter_code
_entity_poly.pdbx_strand_id
1 'polypeptide(L)'
;MPHYHKLGFIPPKRHTQFRKPDGGLYQEQLVSTEGFSAEYSLVYHTYPPTVVTEIGEPYSIAPEIAVDKNMQHRSFQGFKVNPVAGYLQSRVPVLVNDDCYIILAAPTSWESRQSSVVGRQFFKNSDAHEMIFIHEGEGVLKTVYGNLPFRYGDHLIIPRGVIYQIEFKTDNNRLFIVESFTPYRFPKRYVNQMGQLLENAPFYERDIRKPENLETHDEKGDFTVLVKKQDLIYPYHYASHPFDAIGWDGYHYPYALSIHDFEPITGRIHQPPPVHQTFEARNFVTCAFVPRLYDYHPQAIPAPYHHSNVDSDEVLYYVDGEFMSRKHVERGQITLHPIGIPHGPHPCAIEKSIGQKETRELAVMVDTFRPLKLTKQALEIS
;
A
#
# COMPACT_ATOMS: atom_id res chain seq x y z
N MET A 1 5.41 -12.37 2.39
CA MET A 1 5.23 -12.50 0.93
C MET A 1 4.17 -13.51 0.62
N PRO A 2 3.29 -13.23 -0.33
CA PRO A 2 2.36 -14.22 -0.82
C PRO A 2 3.11 -15.45 -1.33
N HIS A 3 2.41 -16.57 -1.34
CA HIS A 3 2.98 -17.83 -1.80
C HIS A 3 3.04 -17.89 -3.34
N TYR A 4 3.65 -18.93 -3.88
CA TYR A 4 3.63 -19.19 -5.30
C TYR A 4 2.21 -19.13 -5.86
N HIS A 5 2.06 -18.39 -6.95
CA HIS A 5 0.79 -18.26 -7.68
C HIS A 5 1.04 -18.32 -9.18
N LYS A 6 0.01 -18.66 -9.94
CA LYS A 6 0.05 -18.69 -11.40
C LYS A 6 -1.33 -18.38 -11.98
N LEU A 7 -1.35 -17.69 -13.11
CA LEU A 7 -2.56 -17.46 -13.92
C LEU A 7 -2.25 -17.62 -15.42
N GLY A 8 -3.28 -17.95 -16.18
CA GLY A 8 -3.19 -18.07 -17.63
C GLY A 8 -2.39 -19.29 -18.10
N PHE A 9 -1.80 -19.17 -19.29
CA PHE A 9 -1.07 -20.25 -19.95
C PHE A 9 0.43 -20.06 -19.77
N ILE A 10 1.08 -21.09 -19.24
CA ILE A 10 2.54 -21.13 -19.05
C ILE A 10 3.10 -22.41 -19.65
N PRO A 11 4.36 -22.41 -20.12
CA PRO A 11 4.98 -23.63 -20.65
C PRO A 11 5.29 -24.62 -19.50
N PRO A 12 5.41 -25.93 -19.79
CA PRO A 12 5.71 -26.94 -18.76
C PRO A 12 7.10 -26.79 -18.13
N LYS A 13 8.00 -26.08 -18.78
CA LYS A 13 9.35 -25.73 -18.30
C LYS A 13 9.64 -24.27 -18.58
N ARG A 14 10.22 -23.58 -17.60
CA ARG A 14 10.73 -22.22 -17.80
C ARG A 14 11.86 -22.20 -18.81
N HIS A 15 11.99 -21.09 -19.54
CA HIS A 15 13.02 -20.84 -20.53
C HIS A 15 13.08 -21.91 -21.63
N THR A 16 11.89 -22.31 -22.13
CA THR A 16 11.73 -23.23 -23.24
C THR A 16 10.91 -22.58 -24.36
N GLN A 17 10.95 -23.16 -25.55
CA GLN A 17 10.16 -22.64 -26.67
C GLN A 17 8.66 -22.71 -26.33
N PHE A 18 8.07 -21.56 -26.11
CA PHE A 18 6.63 -21.42 -25.93
C PHE A 18 6.05 -20.76 -27.19
N ARG A 19 5.29 -21.53 -27.97
CA ARG A 19 4.87 -21.12 -29.32
C ARG A 19 3.43 -20.64 -29.34
N LYS A 20 3.22 -19.57 -30.10
CA LYS A 20 1.91 -19.08 -30.52
C LYS A 20 1.28 -20.02 -31.55
N PRO A 21 -0.04 -19.93 -31.78
CA PRO A 21 -0.72 -20.70 -32.81
C PRO A 21 -0.17 -20.49 -34.24
N ASP A 22 0.38 -19.32 -34.52
CA ASP A 22 1.01 -18.96 -35.80
C ASP A 22 2.44 -19.48 -35.94
N GLY A 23 2.98 -20.18 -34.94
CA GLY A 23 4.34 -20.71 -34.89
C GLY A 23 5.39 -19.77 -34.33
N GLY A 24 5.07 -18.49 -34.12
CA GLY A 24 5.94 -17.54 -33.44
C GLY A 24 6.16 -17.88 -31.95
N LEU A 25 7.05 -17.14 -31.28
CA LEU A 25 7.33 -17.34 -29.86
C LEU A 25 6.60 -16.29 -29.02
N TYR A 26 6.03 -16.72 -27.89
CA TYR A 26 5.74 -15.83 -26.78
C TYR A 26 7.04 -15.36 -26.15
N GLN A 27 7.02 -14.15 -25.58
CA GLN A 27 8.21 -13.50 -25.03
C GLN A 27 8.26 -13.71 -23.53
N GLU A 28 9.24 -14.45 -23.05
CA GLU A 28 9.44 -14.68 -21.62
C GLU A 28 10.16 -13.49 -20.99
N GLN A 29 9.59 -12.97 -19.90
CA GLN A 29 10.21 -11.94 -19.06
C GLN A 29 10.39 -12.48 -17.64
N LEU A 30 11.61 -12.44 -17.14
CA LEU A 30 11.91 -12.61 -15.71
C LEU A 30 11.79 -11.25 -15.01
N VAL A 31 10.80 -11.11 -14.14
CA VAL A 31 10.67 -9.97 -13.25
C VAL A 31 11.22 -10.37 -11.89
N SER A 32 12.40 -9.88 -11.54
CA SER A 32 13.18 -10.33 -10.38
C SER A 32 13.58 -9.18 -9.47
N THR A 33 13.84 -9.51 -8.21
CA THR A 33 14.27 -8.59 -7.17
C THR A 33 15.66 -8.96 -6.64
N GLU A 34 16.32 -8.00 -5.95
CA GLU A 34 17.64 -8.17 -5.33
C GLU A 34 18.69 -8.80 -6.29
N GLY A 35 18.74 -8.31 -7.54
CA GLY A 35 19.69 -8.81 -8.53
C GLY A 35 19.54 -10.31 -8.83
N PHE A 36 18.32 -10.80 -8.99
CA PHE A 36 17.94 -12.20 -9.26
C PHE A 36 18.01 -13.14 -8.03
N SER A 37 18.27 -12.62 -6.83
CA SER A 37 18.48 -13.47 -5.65
C SER A 37 17.28 -13.55 -4.70
N ALA A 38 16.24 -12.74 -4.94
CA ALA A 38 15.02 -12.77 -4.11
C ALA A 38 13.77 -13.14 -4.93
N GLU A 39 12.61 -12.61 -4.57
CA GLU A 39 11.34 -12.97 -5.21
C GLU A 39 11.34 -12.61 -6.70
N TYR A 40 10.77 -13.49 -7.51
CA TYR A 40 10.60 -13.26 -8.93
C TYR A 40 9.30 -13.87 -9.47
N SER A 41 8.91 -13.41 -10.65
CA SER A 41 7.87 -14.03 -11.47
C SER A 41 8.35 -14.12 -12.92
N LEU A 42 7.86 -15.14 -13.62
CA LEU A 42 8.02 -15.28 -15.06
C LEU A 42 6.71 -14.87 -15.73
N VAL A 43 6.79 -13.93 -16.67
CA VAL A 43 5.64 -13.42 -17.41
C VAL A 43 5.83 -13.76 -18.89
N TYR A 44 4.78 -14.25 -19.53
CA TYR A 44 4.79 -14.67 -20.94
C TYR A 44 3.95 -13.69 -21.75
N HIS A 45 4.62 -12.84 -22.52
CA HIS A 45 4.05 -11.75 -23.28
C HIS A 45 3.75 -12.12 -24.74
N THR A 46 2.74 -11.48 -25.30
CA THR A 46 2.47 -11.56 -26.73
C THR A 46 3.52 -10.78 -27.53
N TYR A 47 3.99 -9.64 -27.01
CA TYR A 47 4.99 -8.77 -27.63
C TYR A 47 6.25 -8.67 -26.76
N PRO A 48 7.40 -8.30 -27.32
CA PRO A 48 8.60 -8.06 -26.51
C PRO A 48 8.38 -6.90 -25.54
N PRO A 49 8.52 -7.10 -24.21
CA PRO A 49 8.30 -6.05 -23.22
C PRO A 49 9.37 -4.94 -23.23
N THR A 50 10.40 -5.09 -24.03
CA THR A 50 11.52 -4.16 -24.16
C THR A 50 11.32 -3.12 -25.26
N VAL A 51 10.27 -3.20 -26.06
CA VAL A 51 10.02 -2.32 -27.21
C VAL A 51 9.34 -1.04 -26.73
N VAL A 52 10.16 -0.04 -26.42
CA VAL A 52 9.75 1.34 -26.15
C VAL A 52 9.98 2.15 -27.42
N THR A 53 8.96 2.82 -27.92
CA THR A 53 9.03 3.60 -29.16
C THR A 53 9.55 5.01 -28.95
N GLU A 54 9.24 5.60 -27.78
CA GLU A 54 9.63 6.94 -27.42
C GLU A 54 9.68 7.07 -25.89
N ILE A 55 10.56 7.93 -25.39
CA ILE A 55 10.58 8.40 -24.01
C ILE A 55 10.33 9.90 -24.05
N GLY A 56 9.19 10.34 -23.53
CA GLY A 56 8.81 11.75 -23.46
C GLY A 56 9.64 12.53 -22.43
N GLU A 57 9.49 13.85 -22.43
CA GLU A 57 10.17 14.73 -21.49
C GLU A 57 9.71 14.44 -20.05
N PRO A 58 10.65 14.21 -19.12
CA PRO A 58 10.32 13.95 -17.73
C PRO A 58 9.86 15.22 -17.00
N TYR A 59 9.03 15.02 -15.99
CA TYR A 59 8.65 16.08 -15.07
C TYR A 59 8.78 15.64 -13.60
N SER A 60 9.08 16.60 -12.71
CA SER A 60 9.32 16.32 -11.30
C SER A 60 8.01 16.20 -10.51
N ILE A 61 7.97 15.21 -9.62
CA ILE A 61 6.97 15.02 -8.56
C ILE A 61 7.64 14.96 -7.18
N ALA A 62 8.86 15.45 -7.08
CA ALA A 62 9.63 15.45 -5.84
C ALA A 62 8.88 16.23 -4.74
N PRO A 63 8.75 15.66 -3.53
CA PRO A 63 8.09 16.35 -2.43
C PRO A 63 8.89 17.59 -2.02
N GLU A 64 8.21 18.72 -1.87
CA GLU A 64 8.82 19.93 -1.34
C GLU A 64 8.88 19.87 0.19
N ILE A 65 10.08 19.78 0.73
CA ILE A 65 10.29 19.69 2.19
C ILE A 65 10.04 21.03 2.85
N ALA A 66 9.25 21.03 3.91
CA ALA A 66 9.01 22.20 4.75
C ALA A 66 10.22 22.46 5.67
N VAL A 67 10.50 23.72 5.91
CA VAL A 67 11.47 24.13 6.95
C VAL A 67 10.71 24.20 8.28
N ASP A 68 10.70 23.11 9.02
CA ASP A 68 10.09 23.03 10.35
C ASP A 68 11.18 22.81 11.41
N LYS A 69 11.25 23.73 12.37
CA LYS A 69 12.21 23.66 13.48
C LYS A 69 11.56 23.22 14.80
N ASN A 70 10.26 23.01 14.80
CA ASN A 70 9.51 22.70 16.00
C ASN A 70 9.32 21.18 16.13
N MET A 71 9.97 20.60 17.12
CA MET A 71 9.76 19.21 17.50
C MET A 71 8.53 19.14 18.41
N GLN A 72 7.37 18.82 17.83
CA GLN A 72 6.09 18.71 18.52
C GLN A 72 5.17 17.71 17.83
N HIS A 73 4.13 17.28 18.56
CA HIS A 73 3.06 16.48 17.97
C HIS A 73 2.36 17.27 16.86
N ARG A 74 1.99 16.60 15.78
CA ARG A 74 1.30 17.21 14.64
C ARG A 74 0.00 16.50 14.35
N SER A 75 -0.93 17.25 13.79
CA SER A 75 -2.19 16.73 13.29
C SER A 75 -2.46 17.30 11.90
N PHE A 76 -2.88 16.44 10.99
CA PHE A 76 -3.17 16.80 9.61
C PHE A 76 -4.58 16.32 9.25
N GLN A 77 -5.36 17.20 8.62
CA GLN A 77 -6.73 16.92 8.20
C GLN A 77 -6.73 16.32 6.80
N GLY A 78 -6.57 15.00 6.67
CA GLY A 78 -6.38 14.34 5.39
C GLY A 78 -7.53 14.53 4.40
N PHE A 79 -8.76 14.72 4.89
CA PHE A 79 -9.92 14.97 4.01
C PHE A 79 -9.96 16.40 3.44
N LYS A 80 -9.07 17.30 3.89
CA LYS A 80 -8.85 18.60 3.22
C LYS A 80 -8.07 18.47 1.90
N VAL A 81 -7.46 17.32 1.61
CA VAL A 81 -6.88 17.07 0.29
C VAL A 81 -7.98 17.15 -0.76
N ASN A 82 -7.82 18.08 -1.71
CA ASN A 82 -8.81 18.31 -2.75
C ASN A 82 -8.91 17.11 -3.69
N PRO A 83 -10.14 16.70 -4.06
CA PRO A 83 -10.33 15.70 -5.10
C PRO A 83 -9.79 16.19 -6.45
N VAL A 84 -9.01 15.36 -7.12
CA VAL A 84 -8.43 15.65 -8.43
C VAL A 84 -8.64 14.46 -9.36
N ALA A 85 -8.89 14.73 -10.63
CA ALA A 85 -8.98 13.67 -11.63
C ALA A 85 -7.64 12.98 -11.82
N GLY A 86 -7.69 11.66 -11.91
CA GLY A 86 -6.51 10.82 -12.09
C GLY A 86 -5.79 10.45 -10.78
N TYR A 87 -5.37 9.19 -10.70
CA TYR A 87 -4.71 8.66 -9.52
C TYR A 87 -3.38 9.36 -9.21
N LEU A 88 -2.50 9.48 -10.21
CA LEU A 88 -1.17 10.05 -10.00
C LEU A 88 -1.24 11.54 -9.61
N GLN A 89 -2.13 12.29 -10.27
CA GLN A 89 -2.31 13.73 -10.04
C GLN A 89 -2.93 14.05 -8.67
N SER A 90 -3.68 13.09 -8.11
CA SER A 90 -4.34 13.27 -6.80
C SER A 90 -3.42 13.01 -5.61
N ARG A 91 -2.19 12.53 -5.84
CA ARG A 91 -1.25 12.14 -4.79
C ARG A 91 -0.60 13.36 -4.16
N VAL A 92 -0.70 13.47 -2.84
CA VAL A 92 -0.14 14.54 -2.02
C VAL A 92 0.80 13.93 -0.98
N PRO A 93 2.12 13.95 -1.17
CA PRO A 93 3.07 13.54 -0.15
C PRO A 93 2.94 14.44 1.08
N VAL A 94 2.83 13.82 2.27
CA VAL A 94 2.63 14.54 3.55
C VAL A 94 3.88 14.42 4.42
N LEU A 95 4.39 13.21 4.58
CA LEU A 95 5.54 12.91 5.42
C LEU A 95 6.50 12.02 4.65
N VAL A 96 7.80 12.32 4.71
CA VAL A 96 8.79 11.60 3.91
C VAL A 96 10.10 11.40 4.67
N ASN A 97 10.77 10.29 4.43
CA ASN A 97 12.16 10.04 4.80
C ASN A 97 12.86 9.18 3.75
N ASP A 98 14.07 8.70 4.05
CA ASP A 98 14.86 7.89 3.13
C ASP A 98 14.38 6.42 3.01
N ASP A 99 13.36 6.02 3.77
CA ASP A 99 12.82 4.65 3.78
C ASP A 99 11.40 4.57 3.23
N CYS A 100 10.59 5.62 3.42
CA CYS A 100 9.20 5.65 2.99
C CYS A 100 8.66 7.06 2.74
N TYR A 101 7.62 7.15 1.90
CA TYR A 101 6.79 8.34 1.75
C TYR A 101 5.36 8.01 2.19
N ILE A 102 4.78 8.85 3.02
CA ILE A 102 3.38 8.80 3.42
C ILE A 102 2.62 9.82 2.60
N ILE A 103 1.65 9.35 1.85
CA ILE A 103 0.95 10.10 0.79
C ILE A 103 -0.55 9.96 1.01
N LEU A 104 -1.27 11.05 0.82
CA LEU A 104 -2.72 11.05 0.70
C LEU A 104 -3.11 11.18 -0.76
N ALA A 105 -4.25 10.60 -1.14
CA ALA A 105 -4.80 10.80 -2.47
C ALA A 105 -6.32 10.82 -2.45
N ALA A 106 -6.89 11.67 -3.30
CA ALA A 106 -8.33 11.81 -3.49
C ALA A 106 -8.67 11.77 -4.99
N PRO A 107 -8.48 10.63 -5.67
CA PRO A 107 -8.77 10.53 -7.10
C PRO A 107 -10.27 10.53 -7.38
N THR A 108 -10.70 11.23 -8.43
CA THR A 108 -12.07 11.14 -8.94
C THR A 108 -12.12 10.26 -10.19
N SER A 109 -13.23 9.59 -10.42
CA SER A 109 -13.42 8.68 -11.57
C SER A 109 -13.81 9.41 -12.86
N TRP A 110 -14.05 10.72 -12.79
CA TRP A 110 -14.68 11.49 -13.85
C TRP A 110 -13.98 11.41 -15.21
N GLU A 111 -12.65 11.46 -15.24
CA GLU A 111 -11.91 11.50 -16.52
C GLU A 111 -11.61 10.13 -17.12
N SER A 112 -11.57 9.08 -16.33
CA SER A 112 -11.32 7.72 -16.83
C SER A 112 -12.43 7.23 -17.78
N ARG A 113 -13.63 7.81 -17.68
CA ARG A 113 -14.80 7.45 -18.49
C ARG A 113 -14.96 8.28 -19.77
N GLN A 114 -14.34 9.46 -19.89
CA GLN A 114 -14.57 10.37 -21.01
C GLN A 114 -13.35 10.62 -21.92
N SER A 115 -12.14 10.42 -21.45
CA SER A 115 -10.94 10.69 -22.24
C SER A 115 -10.37 9.41 -22.85
N SER A 116 -10.35 9.36 -24.18
CA SER A 116 -9.66 8.32 -24.94
C SER A 116 -8.14 8.28 -24.67
N VAL A 117 -7.58 9.35 -24.12
CA VAL A 117 -6.16 9.48 -23.79
C VAL A 117 -5.87 8.98 -22.37
N VAL A 118 -6.69 9.34 -21.37
CA VAL A 118 -6.49 8.91 -19.96
C VAL A 118 -6.71 7.41 -19.81
N GLY A 119 -7.65 6.81 -20.55
CA GLY A 119 -7.87 5.35 -20.56
C GLY A 119 -6.70 4.52 -21.11
N ARG A 120 -5.67 5.16 -21.67
CA ARG A 120 -4.47 4.53 -22.20
C ARG A 120 -3.20 4.81 -21.39
N GLN A 121 -3.34 5.50 -20.25
CA GLN A 121 -2.22 5.77 -19.37
C GLN A 121 -2.11 4.71 -18.28
N PHE A 122 -0.92 4.19 -18.11
CA PHE A 122 -0.55 3.23 -17.09
C PHE A 122 0.50 3.83 -16.18
N PHE A 123 0.62 3.32 -14.98
CA PHE A 123 1.64 3.76 -14.04
C PHE A 123 2.57 2.61 -13.65
N LYS A 124 3.83 2.95 -13.44
CA LYS A 124 4.87 2.04 -12.95
C LYS A 124 5.74 2.77 -11.94
N ASN A 125 5.67 2.36 -10.67
CA ASN A 125 6.59 2.86 -9.67
C ASN A 125 7.89 2.04 -9.71
N SER A 126 8.98 2.65 -10.19
CA SER A 126 10.30 2.02 -10.23
C SER A 126 11.19 2.44 -9.04
N ASP A 127 10.70 3.33 -8.16
CA ASP A 127 11.39 3.74 -6.93
C ASP A 127 10.98 2.87 -5.75
N ALA A 128 9.68 2.59 -5.60
CA ALA A 128 9.11 2.04 -4.39
C ALA A 128 8.09 0.92 -4.63
N HIS A 129 7.91 0.08 -3.62
CA HIS A 129 6.71 -0.73 -3.43
C HIS A 129 5.62 0.16 -2.82
N GLU A 130 4.36 -0.11 -3.09
CA GLU A 130 3.26 0.70 -2.61
C GLU A 130 2.31 -0.14 -1.75
N MET A 131 1.94 0.40 -0.58
CA MET A 131 0.78 -0.02 0.17
C MET A 131 -0.28 1.06 0.00
N ILE A 132 -1.41 0.74 -0.62
CA ILE A 132 -2.53 1.65 -0.81
C ILE A 132 -3.68 1.17 0.06
N PHE A 133 -3.96 1.91 1.14
CA PHE A 133 -5.13 1.65 1.96
C PHE A 133 -6.33 2.41 1.39
N ILE A 134 -7.41 1.70 1.14
CA ILE A 134 -8.65 2.24 0.59
C ILE A 134 -9.54 2.70 1.75
N HIS A 135 -9.52 4.00 2.06
CA HIS A 135 -10.39 4.56 3.09
C HIS A 135 -11.82 4.81 2.57
N GLU A 136 -11.96 5.33 1.36
CA GLU A 136 -13.23 5.46 0.67
C GLU A 136 -13.05 5.06 -0.79
N GLY A 137 -14.04 4.36 -1.33
CA GLY A 137 -14.07 3.95 -2.73
C GLY A 137 -13.98 2.45 -2.93
N GLU A 138 -14.25 2.06 -4.16
CA GLU A 138 -14.11 0.70 -4.66
C GLU A 138 -13.72 0.70 -6.13
N GLY A 139 -13.17 -0.41 -6.61
CA GLY A 139 -12.73 -0.50 -7.99
C GLY A 139 -11.98 -1.78 -8.31
N VAL A 140 -11.13 -1.69 -9.33
CA VAL A 140 -10.27 -2.78 -9.78
C VAL A 140 -8.85 -2.24 -10.00
N LEU A 141 -7.88 -2.88 -9.39
CA LEU A 141 -6.48 -2.73 -9.74
C LEU A 141 -6.21 -3.67 -10.93
N LYS A 142 -5.98 -3.08 -12.11
CA LYS A 142 -5.61 -3.81 -13.34
C LYS A 142 -4.10 -3.85 -13.48
N THR A 143 -3.56 -5.02 -13.76
CA THR A 143 -2.11 -5.21 -13.89
C THR A 143 -1.79 -6.26 -14.96
N VAL A 144 -0.53 -6.33 -15.35
CA VAL A 144 -0.02 -7.40 -16.21
C VAL A 144 -0.18 -8.80 -15.58
N TYR A 145 -0.37 -8.86 -14.26
CA TYR A 145 -0.60 -10.10 -13.51
C TYR A 145 -2.09 -10.48 -13.39
N GLY A 146 -3.00 -9.64 -13.89
CA GLY A 146 -4.45 -9.79 -13.81
C GLY A 146 -5.11 -8.73 -12.95
N ASN A 147 -6.41 -8.90 -12.77
CA ASN A 147 -7.29 -7.97 -12.10
C ASN A 147 -7.43 -8.32 -10.62
N LEU A 148 -7.36 -7.31 -9.75
CA LEU A 148 -7.55 -7.43 -8.31
C LEU A 148 -8.62 -6.43 -7.87
N PRO A 149 -9.88 -6.87 -7.64
CA PRO A 149 -10.93 -6.02 -7.11
C PRO A 149 -10.57 -5.50 -5.70
N PHE A 150 -10.91 -4.24 -5.43
CA PHE A 150 -10.71 -3.63 -4.13
C PHE A 150 -11.94 -2.85 -3.64
N ARG A 151 -12.03 -2.68 -2.33
CA ARG A 151 -13.10 -1.97 -1.62
C ARG A 151 -12.58 -1.29 -0.36
N TYR A 152 -13.45 -0.54 0.32
CA TYR A 152 -13.18 0.04 1.63
C TYR A 152 -12.52 -0.96 2.59
N GLY A 153 -11.46 -0.52 3.24
CA GLY A 153 -10.69 -1.30 4.21
C GLY A 153 -9.58 -2.16 3.62
N ASP A 154 -9.42 -2.21 2.30
CA ASP A 154 -8.35 -3.00 1.68
C ASP A 154 -7.00 -2.29 1.72
N HIS A 155 -5.96 -3.05 2.06
CA HIS A 155 -4.57 -2.72 1.78
C HIS A 155 -4.18 -3.40 0.47
N LEU A 156 -3.93 -2.63 -0.58
CA LEU A 156 -3.35 -3.13 -1.83
C LEU A 156 -1.84 -3.03 -1.73
N ILE A 157 -1.14 -4.13 -1.89
CA ILE A 157 0.32 -4.15 -1.96
C ILE A 157 0.72 -4.33 -3.41
N ILE A 158 1.37 -3.31 -3.96
CA ILE A 158 1.87 -3.30 -5.34
C ILE A 158 3.39 -3.34 -5.31
N PRO A 159 4.01 -4.46 -5.72
CA PRO A 159 5.46 -4.54 -5.77
C PRO A 159 6.06 -3.53 -6.75
N ARG A 160 7.27 -3.05 -6.45
CA ARG A 160 8.06 -2.19 -7.34
C ARG A 160 8.14 -2.77 -8.74
N GLY A 161 7.97 -1.91 -9.74
CA GLY A 161 8.11 -2.28 -11.14
C GLY A 161 6.90 -2.92 -11.80
N VAL A 162 5.83 -3.18 -11.06
CA VAL A 162 4.56 -3.62 -11.63
C VAL A 162 3.94 -2.48 -12.44
N ILE A 163 3.54 -2.77 -13.67
CA ILE A 163 2.72 -1.85 -14.47
C ILE A 163 1.27 -2.05 -14.08
N TYR A 164 0.57 -0.96 -13.74
CA TYR A 164 -0.81 -1.02 -13.30
C TYR A 164 -1.65 0.18 -13.72
N GLN A 165 -2.96 0.00 -13.59
CA GLN A 165 -3.98 1.04 -13.72
C GLN A 165 -5.01 0.82 -12.62
N ILE A 166 -5.47 1.88 -11.97
CA ILE A 166 -6.55 1.81 -10.98
C ILE A 166 -7.83 2.33 -11.63
N GLU A 167 -8.83 1.47 -11.72
CA GLU A 167 -10.15 1.81 -12.21
C GLU A 167 -11.13 1.93 -11.04
N PHE A 168 -11.46 3.17 -10.67
CA PHE A 168 -12.43 3.44 -9.62
C PHE A 168 -13.86 3.32 -10.16
N LYS A 169 -14.73 2.69 -9.38
CA LYS A 169 -16.18 2.61 -9.64
C LYS A 169 -16.96 3.73 -8.96
N THR A 170 -16.34 4.41 -8.01
CA THR A 170 -16.88 5.49 -7.19
C THR A 170 -16.25 6.82 -7.54
N ASP A 171 -16.96 7.92 -7.30
CA ASP A 171 -16.46 9.27 -7.59
C ASP A 171 -15.73 9.91 -6.39
N ASN A 172 -16.09 9.50 -5.17
CA ASN A 172 -15.38 9.89 -3.95
C ASN A 172 -14.45 8.77 -3.51
N ASN A 173 -13.16 9.03 -3.65
CA ASN A 173 -12.15 8.08 -3.25
C ASN A 173 -11.16 8.77 -2.29
N ARG A 174 -10.78 8.07 -1.23
CA ARG A 174 -9.80 8.54 -0.25
C ARG A 174 -8.81 7.43 0.03
N LEU A 175 -7.54 7.70 -0.22
CA LEU A 175 -6.47 6.73 -0.12
C LEU A 175 -5.42 7.22 0.85
N PHE A 176 -4.94 6.31 1.69
CA PHE A 176 -3.72 6.48 2.48
C PHE A 176 -2.66 5.57 1.89
N ILE A 177 -1.57 6.14 1.40
CA ILE A 177 -0.55 5.43 0.63
C ILE A 177 0.77 5.50 1.39
N VAL A 178 1.45 4.36 1.48
CA VAL A 178 2.83 4.30 1.97
C VAL A 178 3.70 3.72 0.86
N GLU A 179 4.55 4.55 0.26
CA GLU A 179 5.62 4.06 -0.60
C GLU A 179 6.78 3.56 0.25
N SER A 180 7.28 2.37 -0.03
CA SER A 180 8.40 1.75 0.65
C SER A 180 9.56 1.53 -0.30
N PHE A 181 10.74 2.01 0.04
CA PHE A 181 11.95 1.76 -0.76
C PHE A 181 12.52 0.36 -0.57
N THR A 182 11.90 -0.46 0.28
CA THR A 182 12.21 -1.89 0.45
C THR A 182 10.92 -2.73 0.40
N PRO A 183 10.99 -4.03 0.08
CA PRO A 183 9.80 -4.86 -0.03
C PRO A 183 8.98 -4.95 1.24
N TYR A 184 7.66 -4.93 1.10
CA TYR A 184 6.73 -5.30 2.16
C TYR A 184 6.81 -6.81 2.41
N ARG A 185 6.83 -7.18 3.72
CA ARG A 185 6.83 -8.56 4.17
C ARG A 185 5.80 -8.75 5.28
N PHE A 186 5.34 -9.97 5.46
CA PHE A 186 4.59 -10.32 6.66
C PHE A 186 5.53 -10.26 7.87
N PRO A 187 5.04 -9.82 9.05
CA PRO A 187 5.87 -9.74 10.24
C PRO A 187 6.50 -11.08 10.58
N LYS A 188 7.80 -11.11 10.82
CA LYS A 188 8.56 -12.34 11.13
C LYS A 188 7.97 -13.12 12.30
N ARG A 189 7.33 -12.43 13.25
CA ARG A 189 6.66 -13.06 14.40
C ARG A 189 5.47 -13.94 14.02
N TYR A 190 4.90 -13.76 12.83
CA TYR A 190 3.73 -14.50 12.33
C TYR A 190 4.08 -15.53 11.27
N VAL A 191 5.35 -15.69 10.93
CA VAL A 191 5.78 -16.58 9.84
C VAL A 191 6.77 -17.62 10.37
N ASN A 192 6.54 -18.89 10.06
CA ASN A 192 7.47 -19.95 10.38
C ASN A 192 8.65 -20.01 9.39
N GLN A 193 9.61 -20.90 9.64
CA GLN A 193 10.81 -21.04 8.81
C GLN A 193 10.52 -21.45 7.35
N MET A 194 9.35 -22.03 7.06
CA MET A 194 8.90 -22.41 5.72
C MET A 194 8.16 -21.26 5.00
N GLY A 195 7.99 -20.11 5.63
CA GLY A 195 7.29 -18.97 5.07
C GLY A 195 5.76 -19.03 5.24
N GLN A 196 5.23 -20.00 5.97
CA GLN A 196 3.80 -20.12 6.24
C GLN A 196 3.41 -19.24 7.43
N LEU A 197 2.23 -18.64 7.39
CA LEU A 197 1.66 -17.94 8.54
C LEU A 197 1.37 -18.91 9.68
N LEU A 198 1.67 -18.46 10.91
CA LEU A 198 1.44 -19.25 12.11
C LEU A 198 -0.06 -19.35 12.42
N GLU A 199 -0.49 -20.43 13.05
CA GLU A 199 -1.90 -20.66 13.43
C GLU A 199 -2.47 -19.54 14.32
N ASN A 200 -1.63 -18.92 15.13
CA ASN A 200 -1.99 -17.81 16.02
C ASN A 200 -1.68 -16.41 15.45
N ALA A 201 -1.45 -16.29 14.15
CA ALA A 201 -1.32 -15.00 13.49
C ALA A 201 -2.68 -14.30 13.39
N PRO A 202 -2.71 -12.95 13.35
CA PRO A 202 -3.97 -12.20 13.26
C PRO A 202 -4.63 -12.24 11.89
N PHE A 203 -4.00 -12.84 10.89
CA PHE A 203 -4.53 -13.11 9.55
C PHE A 203 -3.84 -14.33 8.97
N TYR A 204 -4.42 -14.88 7.89
CA TYR A 204 -3.99 -16.14 7.33
C TYR A 204 -3.85 -16.05 5.80
N GLU A 205 -3.26 -17.07 5.15
CA GLU A 205 -3.04 -17.08 3.70
C GLU A 205 -4.33 -16.96 2.88
N ARG A 206 -5.46 -17.44 3.41
CA ARG A 206 -6.78 -17.34 2.76
C ARG A 206 -7.35 -15.93 2.75
N ASP A 207 -6.88 -15.06 3.66
CA ASP A 207 -7.30 -13.67 3.77
C ASP A 207 -6.56 -12.79 2.74
N ILE A 208 -5.47 -13.33 2.17
CA ILE A 208 -4.66 -12.67 1.15
C ILE A 208 -5.30 -12.91 -0.23
N ARG A 209 -5.94 -11.89 -0.77
CA ARG A 209 -6.50 -11.92 -2.12
C ARG A 209 -5.41 -11.65 -3.15
N LYS A 210 -5.47 -12.39 -4.24
CA LYS A 210 -4.50 -12.37 -5.34
C LYS A 210 -5.25 -12.04 -6.63
N PRO A 211 -4.56 -11.64 -7.72
CA PRO A 211 -5.19 -11.54 -9.03
C PRO A 211 -5.83 -12.88 -9.42
N GLU A 212 -7.10 -12.85 -9.84
CA GLU A 212 -7.85 -14.06 -10.18
C GLU A 212 -8.24 -14.12 -11.66
N ASN A 213 -8.30 -12.97 -12.31
CA ASN A 213 -8.72 -12.86 -13.71
C ASN A 213 -7.62 -12.17 -14.52
N LEU A 214 -7.02 -12.92 -15.45
CA LEU A 214 -6.02 -12.40 -16.38
C LEU A 214 -6.73 -11.98 -17.67
N GLU A 215 -6.75 -10.67 -17.92
CA GLU A 215 -7.17 -10.11 -19.20
C GLU A 215 -5.92 -9.92 -20.07
N THR A 216 -5.89 -10.65 -21.21
CA THR A 216 -4.80 -10.50 -22.16
C THR A 216 -5.21 -9.53 -23.26
N HIS A 217 -4.42 -8.51 -23.47
CA HIS A 217 -4.62 -7.49 -24.49
C HIS A 217 -3.57 -7.65 -25.59
N ASP A 218 -4.02 -7.74 -26.85
CA ASP A 218 -3.13 -7.87 -28.02
C ASP A 218 -3.20 -6.66 -28.96
N GLU A 219 -3.85 -5.57 -28.51
CA GLU A 219 -4.02 -4.37 -29.29
C GLU A 219 -2.69 -3.66 -29.53
N LYS A 220 -2.49 -3.23 -30.76
CA LYS A 220 -1.43 -2.31 -31.15
C LYS A 220 -1.93 -0.87 -31.12
N GLY A 221 -1.06 0.04 -30.76
CA GLY A 221 -1.39 1.45 -30.66
C GLY A 221 -0.33 2.22 -29.87
N ASP A 222 -0.59 3.47 -29.57
CA ASP A 222 0.24 4.23 -28.67
C ASP A 222 -0.31 4.13 -27.24
N PHE A 223 0.46 3.50 -26.34
CA PHE A 223 0.13 3.31 -24.93
C PHE A 223 1.22 3.97 -24.08
N THR A 224 0.82 4.87 -23.21
CA THR A 224 1.75 5.59 -22.35
C THR A 224 1.83 4.94 -20.97
N VAL A 225 3.04 4.52 -20.58
CA VAL A 225 3.36 4.10 -19.21
C VAL A 225 4.13 5.22 -18.53
N LEU A 226 3.53 5.81 -17.51
CA LEU A 226 4.17 6.81 -16.66
C LEU A 226 5.09 6.11 -15.66
N VAL A 227 6.39 6.19 -15.90
CA VAL A 227 7.41 5.49 -15.08
C VAL A 227 7.97 6.47 -14.06
N LYS A 228 7.71 6.22 -12.77
CA LYS A 228 8.34 6.96 -11.68
C LYS A 228 9.77 6.46 -11.46
N LYS A 229 10.74 7.36 -11.53
CA LYS A 229 12.15 7.08 -11.21
C LYS A 229 12.85 8.31 -10.63
N GLN A 230 13.37 8.19 -9.39
CA GLN A 230 14.05 9.29 -8.67
C GLN A 230 13.15 10.55 -8.56
N ASP A 231 11.89 10.33 -8.19
CA ASP A 231 10.85 11.37 -8.10
C ASP A 231 10.63 12.17 -9.40
N LEU A 232 11.02 11.61 -10.54
CA LEU A 232 10.66 12.07 -11.88
C LEU A 232 9.67 11.09 -12.50
N ILE A 233 8.75 11.61 -13.29
CA ILE A 233 7.86 10.80 -14.14
C ILE A 233 8.38 10.87 -15.58
N TYR A 234 8.68 9.71 -16.14
CA TYR A 234 9.07 9.53 -17.53
C TYR A 234 7.90 8.92 -18.32
N PRO A 235 7.30 9.61 -19.29
CA PRO A 235 6.32 9.01 -20.18
C PRO A 235 7.02 8.03 -21.16
N TYR A 236 6.77 6.73 -21.00
CA TYR A 236 7.25 5.70 -21.90
C TYR A 236 6.13 5.30 -22.86
N HIS A 237 6.38 5.39 -24.16
CA HIS A 237 5.44 5.03 -25.21
C HIS A 237 5.73 3.61 -25.72
N TYR A 238 4.68 2.81 -25.77
CA TYR A 238 4.73 1.42 -26.24
C TYR A 238 3.80 1.26 -27.44
N ALA A 239 4.26 0.49 -28.46
CA ALA A 239 3.47 0.19 -29.66
C ALA A 239 2.40 -0.90 -29.43
N SER A 240 2.32 -1.48 -28.25
CA SER A 240 1.35 -2.50 -27.85
C SER A 240 0.85 -2.27 -26.44
N HIS A 241 -0.31 -2.84 -26.14
CA HIS A 241 -0.90 -2.73 -24.80
C HIS A 241 0.01 -3.39 -23.74
N PRO A 242 0.32 -2.74 -22.60
CA PRO A 242 1.25 -3.27 -21.60
C PRO A 242 0.72 -4.46 -20.79
N PHE A 243 -0.58 -4.80 -20.90
CA PHE A 243 -1.18 -5.99 -20.28
C PHE A 243 -1.37 -7.10 -21.31
N ASP A 244 -0.33 -7.43 -22.05
CA ASP A 244 -0.33 -8.42 -23.14
C ASP A 244 0.08 -9.83 -22.68
N ALA A 245 0.21 -10.05 -21.36
CA ALA A 245 0.59 -11.33 -20.79
C ALA A 245 -0.51 -12.38 -21.03
N ILE A 246 -0.12 -13.55 -21.54
CA ILE A 246 -1.03 -14.71 -21.69
C ILE A 246 -0.99 -15.64 -20.47
N GLY A 247 0.03 -15.49 -19.63
CA GLY A 247 0.21 -16.25 -18.41
C GLY A 247 1.46 -15.83 -17.67
N TRP A 248 1.50 -16.19 -16.41
CA TRP A 248 2.63 -15.94 -15.53
C TRP A 248 2.62 -16.90 -14.35
N ASP A 249 3.77 -17.03 -13.69
CA ASP A 249 3.90 -17.71 -12.41
C ASP A 249 5.02 -17.10 -11.57
N GLY A 250 4.92 -17.26 -10.26
CA GLY A 250 5.95 -16.83 -9.32
C GLY A 250 5.43 -16.22 -8.03
N TYR A 251 6.23 -15.31 -7.48
CA TYR A 251 6.04 -14.72 -6.14
C TYR A 251 5.94 -13.18 -6.18
N HIS A 252 6.37 -12.55 -7.26
CA HIS A 252 6.37 -11.10 -7.44
C HIS A 252 5.12 -10.66 -8.18
N TYR A 253 4.04 -10.35 -7.45
CA TYR A 253 2.74 -9.93 -7.97
C TYR A 253 1.99 -9.09 -6.91
N PRO A 254 1.00 -8.26 -7.31
CA PRO A 254 0.20 -7.49 -6.37
C PRO A 254 -0.77 -8.39 -5.59
N TYR A 255 -1.10 -7.97 -4.35
CA TYR A 255 -2.07 -8.68 -3.51
C TYR A 255 -2.81 -7.69 -2.59
N ALA A 256 -3.88 -8.14 -1.98
CA ALA A 256 -4.67 -7.35 -1.05
C ALA A 256 -4.93 -8.11 0.27
N LEU A 257 -4.96 -7.33 1.37
CA LEU A 257 -5.43 -7.76 2.69
C LEU A 257 -6.45 -6.74 3.18
N SER A 258 -7.66 -7.19 3.55
CA SER A 258 -8.63 -6.30 4.18
C SER A 258 -8.31 -6.09 5.65
N ILE A 259 -8.41 -4.85 6.13
CA ILE A 259 -8.31 -4.54 7.57
C ILE A 259 -9.42 -5.25 8.37
N HIS A 260 -10.53 -5.59 7.72
CA HIS A 260 -11.67 -6.28 8.33
C HIS A 260 -11.45 -7.79 8.47
N ASP A 261 -10.43 -8.34 7.79
CA ASP A 261 -10.01 -9.75 7.91
C ASP A 261 -8.86 -9.91 8.93
N PHE A 262 -8.46 -8.81 9.58
CA PHE A 262 -7.47 -8.84 10.64
C PHE A 262 -8.16 -9.18 11.98
N GLU A 263 -7.81 -10.33 12.55
CA GLU A 263 -8.36 -10.79 13.82
C GLU A 263 -7.50 -10.29 15.00
N PRO A 264 -8.06 -9.50 15.93
CA PRO A 264 -7.28 -8.93 17.02
C PRO A 264 -6.86 -9.98 18.04
N ILE A 265 -5.64 -9.85 18.54
CA ILE A 265 -5.11 -10.70 19.61
C ILE A 265 -5.34 -10.01 20.94
N THR A 266 -6.11 -10.65 21.84
CA THR A 266 -6.37 -10.16 23.20
C THR A 266 -6.02 -11.25 24.20
N GLY A 267 -5.78 -10.88 25.45
CA GLY A 267 -5.41 -11.82 26.49
C GLY A 267 -5.75 -11.35 27.91
N ARG A 268 -5.41 -12.17 28.89
CA ARG A 268 -5.54 -11.82 30.30
C ARG A 268 -4.57 -10.70 30.70
N ILE A 269 -3.36 -10.74 30.13
CA ILE A 269 -2.32 -9.71 30.31
C ILE A 269 -2.28 -8.80 29.09
N HIS A 270 -1.74 -7.60 29.29
CA HIS A 270 -1.61 -6.61 28.22
C HIS A 270 -0.88 -7.16 27.00
N GLN A 271 -1.49 -6.95 25.83
CA GLN A 271 -0.91 -7.29 24.55
C GLN A 271 -0.28 -6.02 23.94
N PRO A 272 1.05 -5.98 23.77
CA PRO A 272 1.75 -4.81 23.27
C PRO A 272 1.46 -4.56 21.78
N PRO A 273 1.64 -3.31 21.28
CA PRO A 273 1.34 -2.92 19.91
C PRO A 273 1.81 -3.85 18.77
N PRO A 274 2.95 -4.58 18.88
CA PRO A 274 3.35 -5.51 17.84
C PRO A 274 2.33 -6.59 17.47
N VAL A 275 1.32 -6.90 18.31
CA VAL A 275 0.23 -7.81 17.94
C VAL A 275 -0.71 -7.23 16.88
N HIS A 276 -0.62 -5.94 16.59
CA HIS A 276 -1.39 -5.24 15.56
C HIS A 276 -0.65 -5.12 14.22
N GLN A 277 0.59 -5.61 14.11
CA GLN A 277 1.35 -5.48 12.87
C GLN A 277 0.66 -6.20 11.70
N THR A 278 0.61 -5.52 10.55
CA THR A 278 0.12 -6.07 9.28
C THR A 278 1.27 -6.40 8.34
N PHE A 279 2.20 -5.46 8.18
CA PHE A 279 3.37 -5.63 7.33
C PHE A 279 4.61 -5.05 8.00
N GLU A 280 5.77 -5.52 7.58
CA GLU A 280 7.06 -4.91 7.90
C GLU A 280 7.85 -4.61 6.62
N ALA A 281 8.64 -3.55 6.66
CA ALA A 281 9.67 -3.24 5.71
C ALA A 281 11.01 -3.09 6.47
N ARG A 282 12.09 -2.75 5.80
CA ARG A 282 13.41 -2.75 6.45
C ARG A 282 13.49 -1.81 7.66
N ASN A 283 12.90 -0.61 7.55
CA ASN A 283 13.06 0.44 8.54
C ASN A 283 11.73 1.03 9.01
N PHE A 284 10.64 0.32 8.84
CA PHE A 284 9.35 0.68 9.39
C PHE A 284 8.42 -0.53 9.47
N VAL A 285 7.37 -0.40 10.25
CA VAL A 285 6.27 -1.37 10.34
C VAL A 285 4.94 -0.67 10.13
N THR A 286 3.94 -1.44 9.67
CA THR A 286 2.55 -0.99 9.60
C THR A 286 1.69 -1.83 10.52
N CYS A 287 0.69 -1.19 11.14
CA CYS A 287 -0.24 -1.86 12.05
C CYS A 287 -1.69 -1.54 11.66
N ALA A 288 -2.61 -2.43 12.04
CA ALA A 288 -4.03 -2.23 11.97
C ALA A 288 -4.62 -2.24 13.38
N PHE A 289 -5.21 -1.14 13.81
CA PHE A 289 -6.05 -1.11 15.00
C PHE A 289 -7.49 -1.33 14.57
N VAL A 290 -8.05 -2.45 15.02
CA VAL A 290 -9.40 -2.90 14.65
C VAL A 290 -10.31 -2.98 15.88
N PRO A 291 -11.63 -3.00 15.72
CA PRO A 291 -12.56 -3.27 16.82
C PRO A 291 -12.17 -4.55 17.55
N ARG A 292 -12.05 -4.47 18.88
CA ARG A 292 -11.56 -5.59 19.70
C ARG A 292 -12.01 -5.51 21.14
N LEU A 293 -12.00 -6.66 21.80
CA LEU A 293 -12.08 -6.71 23.25
C LEU A 293 -10.79 -6.18 23.87
N TYR A 294 -10.88 -5.55 25.04
CA TYR A 294 -9.70 -5.20 25.82
C TYR A 294 -9.17 -6.41 26.61
N ASP A 295 -7.98 -6.27 27.14
CA ASP A 295 -7.39 -7.26 28.04
C ASP A 295 -8.33 -7.53 29.25
N TYR A 296 -8.51 -8.81 29.58
CA TYR A 296 -9.56 -9.20 30.50
C TYR A 296 -9.08 -9.50 31.93
N HIS A 297 -7.88 -9.04 32.33
CA HIS A 297 -7.51 -9.07 33.76
C HIS A 297 -8.51 -8.24 34.57
N PRO A 298 -8.93 -8.69 35.78
CA PRO A 298 -9.90 -7.93 36.59
C PRO A 298 -9.49 -6.50 36.91
N GLN A 299 -8.19 -6.19 36.91
CA GLN A 299 -7.63 -4.88 37.13
C GLN A 299 -6.97 -4.31 35.86
N ALA A 300 -7.36 -4.77 34.67
CA ALA A 300 -6.85 -4.22 33.41
C ALA A 300 -7.21 -2.76 33.26
N ILE A 301 -6.30 -2.00 32.65
CA ILE A 301 -6.52 -0.61 32.24
C ILE A 301 -6.69 -0.65 30.71
N PRO A 302 -7.89 -0.41 30.16
CA PRO A 302 -8.16 -0.52 28.73
C PRO A 302 -7.40 0.52 27.88
N ALA A 303 -7.28 1.77 28.38
CA ALA A 303 -6.51 2.78 27.68
C ALA A 303 -5.01 2.43 27.69
N PRO A 304 -4.28 2.71 26.60
CA PRO A 304 -2.85 2.47 26.54
C PRO A 304 -2.11 3.33 27.59
N TYR A 305 -0.90 2.89 27.96
CA TYR A 305 -0.02 3.68 28.84
C TYR A 305 0.60 4.86 28.08
N HIS A 306 1.07 5.86 28.83
CA HIS A 306 1.98 6.84 28.28
C HIS A 306 3.30 6.16 27.90
N HIS A 307 3.85 6.49 26.75
CA HIS A 307 5.08 5.88 26.26
C HIS A 307 5.92 6.87 25.43
N SER A 308 7.12 6.49 25.14
CA SER A 308 8.03 7.23 24.26
C SER A 308 8.66 6.24 23.29
N ASN A 309 8.43 6.43 22.01
CA ASN A 309 9.17 5.75 20.97
C ASN A 309 10.53 6.45 20.83
N VAL A 310 11.58 5.86 21.40
CA VAL A 310 12.90 6.51 21.49
C VAL A 310 13.68 6.44 20.17
N ASP A 311 13.23 5.62 19.24
CA ASP A 311 13.87 5.32 17.97
C ASP A 311 12.91 5.27 16.77
N SER A 312 11.65 5.72 16.95
CA SER A 312 10.68 5.77 15.86
C SER A 312 9.73 6.96 15.93
N ASP A 313 9.39 7.50 14.76
CA ASP A 313 8.23 8.36 14.58
C ASP A 313 7.00 7.49 14.41
N GLU A 314 5.91 7.82 15.12
CA GLU A 314 4.61 7.15 15.05
C GLU A 314 3.63 7.99 14.26
N VAL A 315 3.06 7.41 13.23
CA VAL A 315 2.00 8.02 12.40
C VAL A 315 0.74 7.21 12.51
N LEU A 316 -0.35 7.81 13.01
CA LEU A 316 -1.68 7.20 12.99
C LEU A 316 -2.56 7.87 11.94
N TYR A 317 -3.17 7.06 11.10
CA TYR A 317 -4.24 7.44 10.17
C TYR A 317 -5.57 6.91 10.68
N TYR A 318 -6.47 7.81 11.05
CA TYR A 318 -7.75 7.46 11.64
C TYR A 318 -8.81 7.19 10.57
N VAL A 319 -9.33 5.96 10.57
CA VAL A 319 -10.27 5.51 9.54
C VAL A 319 -11.70 5.69 10.01
N ASP A 320 -12.08 5.07 11.13
CA ASP A 320 -13.45 5.09 11.65
C ASP A 320 -13.50 4.72 13.14
N GLY A 321 -14.67 4.92 13.78
CA GLY A 321 -14.93 4.53 15.14
C GLY A 321 -14.58 5.59 16.19
N GLU A 322 -14.73 5.20 17.46
CA GLU A 322 -14.46 6.06 18.60
C GLU A 322 -13.09 5.72 19.20
N PHE A 323 -12.21 6.72 19.23
CA PHE A 323 -10.87 6.58 19.79
C PHE A 323 -10.87 6.98 21.27
N MET A 324 -10.90 5.98 22.16
CA MET A 324 -10.97 6.19 23.61
C MET A 324 -9.82 7.06 24.15
N SER A 325 -8.62 6.88 23.61
CA SER A 325 -7.40 7.59 24.03
C SER A 325 -7.34 9.05 23.55
N ARG A 326 -8.18 9.44 22.59
CA ARG A 326 -8.12 10.73 21.90
C ARG A 326 -9.49 11.38 21.84
N LYS A 327 -9.53 12.70 22.07
CA LYS A 327 -10.75 13.52 21.89
C LYS A 327 -10.64 14.27 20.56
N HIS A 328 -11.79 14.44 19.89
CA HIS A 328 -11.89 15.27 18.67
C HIS A 328 -11.03 14.78 17.51
N VAL A 329 -10.93 13.47 17.33
CA VAL A 329 -10.30 12.88 16.14
C VAL A 329 -11.37 12.76 15.05
N GLU A 330 -11.02 13.19 13.85
CA GLU A 330 -11.88 13.14 12.68
C GLU A 330 -11.43 12.00 11.72
N ARG A 331 -12.36 11.51 10.93
CA ARG A 331 -12.05 10.53 9.87
C ARG A 331 -11.06 11.13 8.87
N GLY A 332 -10.07 10.36 8.47
CA GLY A 332 -9.00 10.80 7.56
C GLY A 332 -7.94 11.69 8.21
N GLN A 333 -8.05 11.96 9.50
CA GLN A 333 -7.01 12.69 10.24
C GLN A 333 -5.74 11.84 10.36
N ILE A 334 -4.59 12.49 10.30
CA ILE A 334 -3.29 11.90 10.59
C ILE A 334 -2.72 12.57 11.83
N THR A 335 -2.14 11.80 12.74
CA THR A 335 -1.29 12.36 13.82
C THR A 335 0.13 11.84 13.66
N LEU A 336 1.10 12.74 13.92
CA LEU A 336 2.52 12.42 14.00
C LEU A 336 2.98 12.63 15.44
N HIS A 337 3.54 11.59 16.05
CA HIS A 337 4.23 11.63 17.31
C HIS A 337 5.73 11.45 17.06
N PRO A 338 6.52 12.53 17.16
CA PRO A 338 7.94 12.47 16.86
C PRO A 338 8.73 11.61 17.83
N ILE A 339 9.80 11.04 17.30
CA ILE A 339 10.80 10.27 18.04
C ILE A 339 11.22 10.95 19.34
N GLY A 340 11.27 10.20 20.43
CA GLY A 340 11.76 10.65 21.74
C GLY A 340 10.81 11.54 22.55
N ILE A 341 9.64 11.92 22.01
CA ILE A 341 8.66 12.71 22.75
C ILE A 341 7.65 11.78 23.43
N PRO A 342 7.44 11.89 24.77
CA PRO A 342 6.40 11.14 25.46
C PRO A 342 5.01 11.48 24.91
N HIS A 343 4.19 10.46 24.65
CA HIS A 343 2.81 10.61 24.22
C HIS A 343 1.91 9.52 24.81
N GLY A 344 0.62 9.59 24.56
CA GLY A 344 -0.34 8.63 25.11
C GLY A 344 -1.74 9.20 25.24
N PRO A 345 -2.57 8.62 26.13
CA PRO A 345 -3.94 9.05 26.33
C PRO A 345 -4.06 10.50 26.78
N HIS A 346 -5.10 11.17 26.30
CA HIS A 346 -5.44 12.51 26.79
C HIS A 346 -5.81 12.49 28.30
N PRO A 347 -5.71 13.63 29.01
CA PRO A 347 -6.06 13.70 30.43
C PRO A 347 -7.44 13.10 30.74
N CYS A 348 -7.52 12.30 31.80
CA CYS A 348 -8.68 11.56 32.28
C CYS A 348 -9.16 10.41 31.35
N ALA A 349 -8.47 10.10 30.26
CA ALA A 349 -8.86 8.98 29.37
C ALA A 349 -8.59 7.62 30.02
N ILE A 350 -7.52 7.52 30.81
CA ILE A 350 -7.16 6.28 31.54
C ILE A 350 -8.27 5.92 32.54
N GLU A 351 -8.62 6.84 33.40
CA GLU A 351 -9.66 6.63 34.43
C GLU A 351 -11.03 6.31 33.81
N LYS A 352 -11.39 7.00 32.73
CA LYS A 352 -12.66 6.77 32.02
C LYS A 352 -12.68 5.43 31.28
N SER A 353 -11.55 4.86 30.96
CA SER A 353 -11.46 3.57 30.31
C SER A 353 -11.73 2.40 31.24
N ILE A 354 -11.52 2.58 32.54
CA ILE A 354 -11.68 1.50 33.53
C ILE A 354 -13.13 0.94 33.48
N GLY A 355 -13.22 -0.37 33.29
CA GLY A 355 -14.49 -1.07 33.18
C GLY A 355 -15.05 -1.20 31.74
N GLN A 356 -14.45 -0.50 30.78
CA GLN A 356 -14.78 -0.72 29.36
C GLN A 356 -14.36 -2.13 28.92
N LYS A 357 -15.11 -2.72 28.01
CA LYS A 357 -14.91 -4.11 27.57
C LYS A 357 -14.32 -4.22 26.16
N GLU A 358 -14.59 -3.23 25.31
CA GLU A 358 -14.23 -3.27 23.89
C GLU A 358 -13.93 -1.86 23.35
N THR A 359 -13.23 -1.79 22.24
CA THR A 359 -13.08 -0.60 21.41
C THR A 359 -13.63 -0.86 20.02
N ARG A 360 -14.10 0.21 19.36
CA ARG A 360 -14.57 0.20 17.97
C ARG A 360 -13.67 1.01 17.05
N GLU A 361 -12.51 1.38 17.53
CA GLU A 361 -11.55 2.13 16.71
C GLU A 361 -11.10 1.35 15.49
N LEU A 362 -10.91 2.07 14.38
CA LEU A 362 -10.31 1.56 13.16
C LEU A 362 -9.25 2.56 12.69
N ALA A 363 -8.00 2.13 12.66
CA ALA A 363 -6.89 2.99 12.26
C ALA A 363 -5.76 2.18 11.60
N VAL A 364 -5.00 2.85 10.74
CA VAL A 364 -3.73 2.34 10.21
C VAL A 364 -2.60 3.13 10.85
N MET A 365 -1.58 2.44 11.34
CA MET A 365 -0.40 3.06 11.95
C MET A 365 0.85 2.71 11.15
N VAL A 366 1.80 3.63 11.15
CA VAL A 366 3.14 3.45 10.57
C VAL A 366 4.16 3.93 11.59
N ASP A 367 5.03 3.04 12.03
CA ASP A 367 6.18 3.36 12.88
C ASP A 367 7.45 3.32 12.06
N THR A 368 8.12 4.47 11.91
CA THR A 368 9.35 4.58 11.10
C THR A 368 10.57 4.74 11.99
N PHE A 369 11.63 3.97 11.74
CA PHE A 369 12.87 3.99 12.53
C PHE A 369 13.85 5.08 12.11
N ARG A 370 13.41 6.00 11.25
CA ARG A 370 14.08 7.24 10.90
C ARG A 370 13.09 8.39 10.92
N PRO A 371 13.52 9.58 11.39
CA PRO A 371 12.65 10.74 11.48
C PRO A 371 12.03 11.11 10.12
N LEU A 372 10.74 11.44 10.17
CA LEU A 372 9.99 11.94 9.03
C LEU A 372 10.18 13.47 8.89
N LYS A 373 10.26 13.91 7.65
CA LYS A 373 10.24 15.33 7.27
C LYS A 373 8.84 15.68 6.79
N LEU A 374 8.35 16.84 7.20
CA LEU A 374 7.10 17.38 6.70
C LEU A 374 7.32 17.95 5.30
N THR A 375 6.33 17.77 4.45
CA THR A 375 6.26 18.49 3.17
C THR A 375 5.58 19.85 3.35
N LYS A 376 5.68 20.73 2.36
CA LYS A 376 4.93 22.00 2.37
C LYS A 376 3.42 21.73 2.32
N GLN A 377 3.00 20.72 1.56
CA GLN A 377 1.60 20.32 1.46
C GLN A 377 1.02 19.84 2.81
N ALA A 378 1.85 19.19 3.64
CA ALA A 378 1.43 18.81 5.00
C ALA A 378 1.02 20.02 5.84
N LEU A 379 1.72 21.15 5.70
CA LEU A 379 1.41 22.38 6.45
C LEU A 379 0.09 23.01 5.99
N GLU A 380 -0.34 22.82 4.76
CA GLU A 380 -1.61 23.33 4.21
C GLU A 380 -2.84 22.62 4.80
N ILE A 381 -2.68 21.38 5.24
CA ILE A 381 -3.74 20.55 5.82
C ILE A 381 -3.59 20.33 7.35
N SER A 382 -2.66 21.04 7.95
CA SER A 382 -2.39 21.02 9.39
C SER A 382 -3.47 21.74 10.22
#